data_6d781ab131521256da38e63897677452
#
_entry.id   6d781ab131521256da38e63897677452
#
_cell.length_a   1.000
_cell.length_b   1.000
_cell.length_c   1.000
_cell.angle_alpha   90.00
_cell.angle_beta   90.00
_cell.angle_gamma   90.00
#
_symmetry.space_group_name_H-M   'P 1'
#
loop_
_entity.id
_entity.type
_entity.pdbx_description
1 polymer ?
#
loop_
_entity_poly.entity_id
_entity_poly.type
_entity_poly.pdbx_seq_one_letter_code
_entity_poly.pdbx_strand_id
1 'polypeptide(L)'
;MTERVGGIPEDLEALTRAFHAGDRVPAAPRHASTVVLLREAPAGPEAYLLRRVRAMAFAGGMHVFPGGSVDPEDADADVAWAGPPASQWAQWFRADEPLARSLVCAAVRETFEECGVLLAGPSPTELLADVSSDEWEAERVALEAREQSLSQLLARRGLVLRADLLRPFAHWITPEVEPKRFDTRFFLAQLPAGQVCRDVGGEADVRLWVRPQDARDRGLTLMPPTHEALTDLAGFSDVASALAVERTVVPVAPRFVVRNDGTVAFERS
;
A
#
# COMPACT_ATOMS: atom_id res chain seq x y z
N MET A 1 -6.74 -21.66 13.54
CA MET A 1 -8.19 -21.42 13.53
C MET A 1 -8.56 -20.93 12.14
N THR A 2 -9.23 -21.74 11.35
CA THR A 2 -9.51 -21.46 9.92
C THR A 2 -10.81 -20.64 9.87
N GLU A 3 -10.71 -19.31 9.86
CA GLU A 3 -11.89 -18.48 9.57
C GLU A 3 -12.28 -18.65 8.10
N ARG A 4 -13.53 -19.02 7.87
CA ARG A 4 -14.16 -18.99 6.54
C ARG A 4 -14.40 -17.54 6.16
N VAL A 5 -13.43 -16.92 5.53
CA VAL A 5 -13.69 -15.80 4.63
C VAL A 5 -14.38 -16.39 3.41
N GLY A 6 -15.53 -15.88 3.00
CA GLY A 6 -16.44 -16.37 1.94
C GLY A 6 -15.79 -17.33 0.95
N GLY A 7 -16.59 -18.25 0.36
CA GLY A 7 -16.07 -19.33 -0.47
C GLY A 7 -15.04 -18.84 -1.49
N ILE A 8 -14.00 -19.64 -1.77
CA ILE A 8 -12.98 -19.34 -2.77
C ILE A 8 -13.71 -19.21 -4.12
N PRO A 9 -13.45 -18.15 -4.91
CA PRO A 9 -14.07 -17.99 -6.24
C PRO A 9 -13.77 -19.20 -7.14
N GLU A 10 -14.73 -19.61 -7.96
CA GLU A 10 -14.61 -20.80 -8.84
C GLU A 10 -13.43 -20.72 -9.81
N ASP A 11 -13.14 -19.52 -10.32
CA ASP A 11 -11.97 -19.26 -11.17
C ASP A 11 -10.65 -19.48 -10.42
N LEU A 12 -10.59 -19.10 -9.16
CA LEU A 12 -9.41 -19.32 -8.32
C LEU A 12 -9.24 -20.79 -7.92
N GLU A 13 -10.34 -21.52 -7.71
CA GLU A 13 -10.27 -22.97 -7.54
C GLU A 13 -9.71 -23.68 -8.79
N ALA A 14 -10.18 -23.30 -9.97
CA ALA A 14 -9.71 -23.85 -11.25
C ALA A 14 -8.22 -23.54 -11.46
N LEU A 15 -7.80 -22.29 -11.18
CA LEU A 15 -6.40 -21.87 -11.23
C LEU A 15 -5.51 -22.69 -10.26
N THR A 16 -6.00 -22.92 -9.05
CA THR A 16 -5.28 -23.70 -8.03
C THR A 16 -5.08 -25.14 -8.48
N ARG A 17 -6.11 -25.78 -9.04
CA ARG A 17 -6.03 -27.15 -9.55
C ARG A 17 -5.03 -27.26 -10.71
N ALA A 18 -5.11 -26.35 -11.69
CA ALA A 18 -4.17 -26.31 -12.82
C ALA A 18 -2.73 -26.06 -12.37
N PHE A 19 -2.53 -25.23 -11.37
CA PHE A 19 -1.20 -25.00 -10.78
C PHE A 19 -0.63 -26.25 -10.11
N HIS A 20 -1.41 -26.94 -9.29
CA HIS A 20 -0.99 -28.18 -8.63
C HIS A 20 -0.81 -29.36 -9.61
N ALA A 21 -1.49 -29.36 -10.75
CA ALA A 21 -1.27 -30.32 -11.82
C ALA A 21 0.04 -30.09 -12.60
N GLY A 22 0.70 -28.95 -12.38
CA GLY A 22 1.92 -28.59 -13.11
C GLY A 22 1.67 -27.90 -14.46
N ASP A 23 0.41 -27.56 -14.77
CA ASP A 23 0.02 -26.93 -16.04
C ASP A 23 0.37 -25.43 -16.10
N ARG A 24 0.84 -24.85 -14.98
CA ARG A 24 1.15 -23.42 -14.87
C ARG A 24 2.45 -23.19 -14.12
N VAL A 25 3.22 -22.22 -14.62
CA VAL A 25 4.40 -21.67 -13.94
C VAL A 25 4.00 -20.40 -13.21
N PRO A 26 4.40 -20.19 -11.94
CA PRO A 26 4.08 -18.98 -11.21
C PRO A 26 4.66 -17.73 -11.91
N ALA A 27 3.85 -16.68 -12.02
CA ALA A 27 4.36 -15.39 -12.46
C ALA A 27 5.36 -14.83 -11.44
N ALA A 28 6.42 -14.16 -11.88
CA ALA A 28 7.30 -13.42 -10.99
C ALA A 28 6.54 -12.27 -10.34
N PRO A 29 6.58 -12.09 -9.00
CA PRO A 29 5.91 -10.99 -8.34
C PRO A 29 6.63 -9.66 -8.65
N ARG A 30 5.85 -8.60 -8.88
CA ARG A 30 6.37 -7.24 -9.04
C ARG A 30 6.46 -6.58 -7.68
N HIS A 31 7.52 -5.84 -7.42
CA HIS A 31 7.63 -5.03 -6.21
C HIS A 31 6.58 -3.93 -6.21
N ALA A 32 5.98 -3.71 -5.05
CA ALA A 32 4.94 -2.70 -4.85
C ALA A 32 5.03 -2.09 -3.45
N SER A 33 4.50 -0.89 -3.33
CA SER A 33 4.38 -0.17 -2.06
C SER A 33 2.94 0.22 -1.81
N THR A 34 2.51 0.11 -0.55
CA THR A 34 1.17 0.49 -0.10
C THR A 34 1.29 1.29 1.19
N VAL A 35 0.55 2.39 1.30
CA VAL A 35 0.56 3.25 2.50
C VAL A 35 -0.77 3.15 3.22
N VAL A 36 -0.73 2.65 4.44
CA VAL A 36 -1.83 2.72 5.39
C VAL A 36 -1.82 4.12 5.98
N LEU A 37 -2.58 5.02 5.37
CA LEU A 37 -2.66 6.41 5.80
C LEU A 37 -3.70 6.55 6.90
N LEU A 38 -3.29 7.07 8.06
CA LEU A 38 -4.11 7.25 9.24
C LEU A 38 -4.36 8.73 9.53
N ARG A 39 -5.51 9.03 10.15
CA ARG A 39 -5.78 10.32 10.76
C ARG A 39 -6.40 10.15 12.14
N GLU A 40 -6.23 11.16 12.99
CA GLU A 40 -6.99 11.25 14.22
C GLU A 40 -8.45 11.63 13.94
N ALA A 41 -9.35 10.99 14.68
CA ALA A 41 -10.76 11.32 14.69
C ALA A 41 -11.33 11.23 16.11
N PRO A 42 -12.48 11.84 16.42
CA PRO A 42 -13.03 11.89 17.79
C PRO A 42 -13.26 10.51 18.43
N ALA A 43 -13.49 9.49 17.62
CA ALA A 43 -13.75 8.11 18.09
C ALA A 43 -12.53 7.17 17.96
N GLY A 44 -11.33 7.70 17.73
CA GLY A 44 -10.09 6.96 17.52
C GLY A 44 -9.57 7.06 16.09
N PRO A 45 -8.46 6.39 15.77
CA PRO A 45 -7.82 6.51 14.46
C PRO A 45 -8.72 6.00 13.34
N GLU A 46 -8.68 6.69 12.19
CA GLU A 46 -9.30 6.25 10.96
C GLU A 46 -8.24 5.99 9.88
N ALA A 47 -8.46 4.95 9.09
CA ALA A 47 -7.64 4.60 7.94
C ALA A 47 -8.34 5.02 6.63
N TYR A 48 -7.55 5.51 5.67
CA TYR A 48 -8.04 5.88 4.34
C TYR A 48 -8.07 4.67 3.43
N LEU A 49 -9.22 4.42 2.80
CA LEU A 49 -9.43 3.33 1.85
C LEU A 49 -9.95 3.84 0.52
N LEU A 50 -9.54 3.14 -0.53
CA LEU A 50 -9.99 3.29 -1.90
C LEU A 50 -10.75 2.04 -2.31
N ARG A 51 -11.93 2.15 -2.96
CA ARG A 51 -12.54 1.01 -3.64
C ARG A 51 -12.11 1.02 -5.09
N ARG A 52 -11.44 -0.04 -5.52
CA ARG A 52 -11.01 -0.20 -6.92
C ARG A 52 -12.23 -0.36 -7.84
N VAL A 53 -12.19 0.31 -9.00
CA VAL A 53 -13.25 0.19 -10.00
C VAL A 53 -13.46 -1.29 -10.35
N ARG A 54 -14.71 -1.75 -10.41
CA ARG A 54 -15.06 -3.16 -10.61
C ARG A 54 -14.48 -3.77 -11.89
N ALA A 55 -14.25 -2.97 -12.92
CA ALA A 55 -13.68 -3.43 -14.20
C ALA A 55 -12.19 -3.75 -14.16
N MET A 56 -11.50 -3.48 -13.03
CA MET A 56 -10.08 -3.77 -12.91
C MET A 56 -9.81 -5.28 -12.85
N ALA A 57 -8.76 -5.71 -13.56
CA ALA A 57 -8.37 -7.13 -13.64
C ALA A 57 -7.83 -7.71 -12.34
N PHE A 58 -7.45 -6.87 -11.37
CA PHE A 58 -6.97 -7.29 -10.04
C PHE A 58 -7.71 -6.53 -8.95
N ALA A 59 -8.29 -7.26 -8.00
CA ALA A 59 -9.02 -6.71 -6.85
C ALA A 59 -10.16 -5.74 -7.20
N GLY A 60 -10.79 -5.86 -8.38
CA GLY A 60 -11.91 -5.01 -8.79
C GLY A 60 -13.08 -5.07 -7.81
N GLY A 61 -13.58 -3.90 -7.37
CA GLY A 61 -14.64 -3.78 -6.38
C GLY A 61 -14.21 -3.96 -4.92
N MET A 62 -12.95 -4.29 -4.65
CA MET A 62 -12.42 -4.43 -3.30
C MET A 62 -11.86 -3.10 -2.77
N HIS A 63 -11.90 -2.95 -1.45
CA HIS A 63 -11.28 -1.81 -0.78
C HIS A 63 -9.82 -2.13 -0.45
N VAL A 64 -8.95 -1.18 -0.74
CA VAL A 64 -7.51 -1.24 -0.57
C VAL A 64 -6.99 0.07 0.02
N PHE A 65 -5.76 0.08 0.50
CA PHE A 65 -5.03 1.31 0.79
C PHE A 65 -4.40 1.87 -0.48
N PRO A 66 -4.05 3.17 -0.53
CA PRO A 66 -3.27 3.76 -1.61
C PRO A 66 -1.97 2.99 -1.86
N GLY A 67 -1.66 2.74 -3.12
CA GLY A 67 -0.43 2.04 -3.47
C GLY A 67 -0.42 1.36 -4.83
N GLY A 68 0.78 1.12 -5.34
CA GLY A 68 0.99 0.49 -6.63
C GLY A 68 2.39 -0.07 -6.83
N SER A 69 2.73 -0.37 -8.07
CA SER A 69 4.01 -0.98 -8.44
C SER A 69 5.16 0.02 -8.28
N VAL A 70 6.32 -0.49 -7.91
CA VAL A 70 7.57 0.27 -8.05
C VAL A 70 7.85 0.49 -9.54
N ASP A 71 8.08 1.73 -9.91
CA ASP A 71 8.51 2.14 -11.25
C ASP A 71 10.05 2.24 -11.34
N PRO A 72 10.64 2.09 -12.52
CA PRO A 72 12.10 2.23 -12.68
C PRO A 72 12.64 3.57 -12.18
N GLU A 73 11.88 4.65 -12.35
CA GLU A 73 12.22 6.00 -11.93
C GLU A 73 12.24 6.19 -10.40
N ASP A 74 11.57 5.30 -9.64
CA ASP A 74 11.60 5.30 -8.18
C ASP A 74 12.99 4.90 -7.63
N ALA A 75 13.87 4.33 -8.47
CA ALA A 75 15.25 3.98 -8.13
C ALA A 75 16.22 5.16 -8.17
N ASP A 76 15.78 6.37 -8.57
CA ASP A 76 16.63 7.53 -8.69
C ASP A 76 17.34 7.84 -7.36
N ALA A 77 18.68 7.87 -7.41
CA ALA A 77 19.51 8.10 -6.24
C ALA A 77 19.58 9.57 -5.82
N ASP A 78 19.20 10.50 -6.70
CA ASP A 78 19.36 11.94 -6.50
C ASP A 78 18.20 12.59 -5.73
N VAL A 79 17.22 11.79 -5.29
CA VAL A 79 16.13 12.28 -4.43
C VAL A 79 16.71 12.81 -3.11
N ALA A 80 16.49 14.09 -2.82
CA ALA A 80 16.77 14.66 -1.51
C ALA A 80 15.91 13.95 -0.44
N TRP A 81 16.57 13.48 0.63
CA TRP A 81 15.98 12.51 1.56
C TRP A 81 16.16 12.94 3.01
N ALA A 82 15.08 12.87 3.79
CA ALA A 82 15.12 13.06 5.23
C ALA A 82 14.57 11.84 5.97
N GLY A 83 15.13 11.56 7.14
CA GLY A 83 14.75 10.40 7.96
C GLY A 83 15.68 9.19 7.81
N PRO A 84 15.20 7.97 8.12
CA PRO A 84 16.03 6.77 8.10
C PRO A 84 16.64 6.54 6.71
N PRO A 85 17.95 6.25 6.61
CA PRO A 85 18.61 6.02 5.33
C PRO A 85 18.09 4.75 4.65
N ALA A 86 18.33 4.62 3.33
CA ALA A 86 17.91 3.44 2.55
C ALA A 86 18.44 2.12 3.14
N SER A 87 19.64 2.13 3.72
CA SER A 87 20.23 0.97 4.42
C SER A 87 19.41 0.51 5.63
N GLN A 88 18.75 1.42 6.35
CA GLN A 88 17.86 1.07 7.45
C GLN A 88 16.54 0.47 6.93
N TRP A 89 15.98 1.02 5.85
CA TRP A 89 14.80 0.45 5.17
C TRP A 89 15.11 -0.94 4.60
N ALA A 90 16.32 -1.14 4.05
CA ALA A 90 16.80 -2.44 3.57
C ALA A 90 16.78 -3.50 4.68
N GLN A 91 17.23 -3.15 5.89
CA GLN A 91 17.18 -4.04 7.06
C GLN A 91 15.74 -4.37 7.46
N TRP A 92 14.86 -3.38 7.57
CA TRP A 92 13.47 -3.58 7.97
C TRP A 92 12.70 -4.46 6.97
N PHE A 93 12.91 -4.27 5.68
CA PHE A 93 12.19 -5.00 4.62
C PHE A 93 12.95 -6.22 4.06
N ARG A 94 14.15 -6.52 4.59
CA ARG A 94 15.01 -7.61 4.11
C ARG A 94 15.23 -7.53 2.60
N ALA A 95 15.54 -6.34 2.11
CA ALA A 95 15.80 -6.00 0.72
C ALA A 95 17.23 -5.46 0.57
N ASP A 96 17.71 -5.27 -0.65
CA ASP A 96 18.89 -4.43 -0.90
C ASP A 96 18.54 -2.94 -0.82
N GLU A 97 19.56 -2.10 -0.67
CA GLU A 97 19.37 -0.65 -0.52
C GLU A 97 18.72 0.01 -1.75
N PRO A 98 19.06 -0.34 -3.00
CA PRO A 98 18.38 0.20 -4.17
C PRO A 98 16.88 -0.10 -4.17
N LEU A 99 16.49 -1.35 -3.90
CA LEU A 99 15.07 -1.71 -3.79
C LEU A 99 14.38 -1.02 -2.62
N ALA A 100 15.04 -0.95 -1.47
CA ALA A 100 14.47 -0.28 -0.30
C ALA A 100 14.21 1.21 -0.55
N ARG A 101 15.12 1.90 -1.26
CA ARG A 101 14.93 3.27 -1.73
C ARG A 101 13.73 3.37 -2.66
N SER A 102 13.68 2.53 -3.68
CA SER A 102 12.58 2.52 -4.66
C SER A 102 11.22 2.28 -3.99
N LEU A 103 11.15 1.39 -2.99
CA LEU A 103 9.93 1.12 -2.24
C LEU A 103 9.43 2.34 -1.47
N VAL A 104 10.32 3.12 -0.86
CA VAL A 104 9.95 4.36 -0.15
C VAL A 104 9.52 5.44 -1.14
N CYS A 105 10.24 5.61 -2.27
CA CYS A 105 9.86 6.56 -3.31
C CYS A 105 8.49 6.20 -3.89
N ALA A 106 8.25 4.93 -4.24
CA ALA A 106 6.96 4.46 -4.71
C ALA A 106 5.83 4.70 -3.67
N ALA A 107 6.10 4.48 -2.38
CA ALA A 107 5.11 4.76 -1.33
C ALA A 107 4.68 6.24 -1.32
N VAL A 108 5.63 7.16 -1.44
CA VAL A 108 5.34 8.61 -1.48
C VAL A 108 4.64 9.00 -2.78
N ARG A 109 5.10 8.49 -3.93
CA ARG A 109 4.53 8.75 -5.25
C ARG A 109 3.08 8.29 -5.33
N GLU A 110 2.81 7.03 -5.03
CA GLU A 110 1.48 6.43 -5.07
C GLU A 110 0.49 7.13 -4.12
N THR A 111 0.97 7.55 -2.94
CA THR A 111 0.13 8.31 -1.99
C THR A 111 -0.26 9.66 -2.58
N PHE A 112 0.64 10.33 -3.29
CA PHE A 112 0.31 11.59 -3.96
C PHE A 112 -0.61 11.37 -5.17
N GLU A 113 -0.32 10.38 -6.02
CA GLU A 113 -1.13 10.06 -7.20
C GLU A 113 -2.57 9.68 -6.83
N GLU A 114 -2.77 8.82 -5.85
CA GLU A 114 -4.08 8.22 -5.56
C GLU A 114 -4.94 9.00 -4.54
N CYS A 115 -4.34 9.85 -3.71
CA CYS A 115 -5.10 10.62 -2.72
C CYS A 115 -4.69 12.10 -2.58
N GLY A 116 -3.73 12.57 -3.36
CA GLY A 116 -3.29 13.97 -3.35
C GLY A 116 -2.55 14.38 -2.09
N VAL A 117 -1.95 13.43 -1.36
CA VAL A 117 -1.16 13.67 -0.15
C VAL A 117 0.32 13.47 -0.44
N LEU A 118 1.13 14.50 -0.26
CA LEU A 118 2.57 14.46 -0.55
C LEU A 118 3.40 14.46 0.74
N LEU A 119 4.09 13.35 0.99
CA LEU A 119 4.98 13.19 2.14
C LEU A 119 6.36 13.80 1.85
N ALA A 120 6.38 15.12 1.69
CA ALA A 120 7.58 15.90 1.40
C ALA A 120 7.49 17.29 2.05
N GLY A 121 8.60 18.00 2.08
CA GLY A 121 8.67 19.35 2.64
C GLY A 121 9.86 20.14 2.14
N PRO A 122 9.92 21.45 2.42
CA PRO A 122 11.02 22.32 1.99
C PRO A 122 12.34 22.02 2.74
N SER A 123 12.25 21.29 3.87
CA SER A 123 13.42 20.91 4.65
C SER A 123 13.19 19.59 5.42
N PRO A 124 14.24 19.01 6.03
CA PRO A 124 14.08 17.80 6.86
C PRO A 124 13.17 17.95 8.08
N THR A 125 12.79 19.15 8.47
CA THR A 125 11.97 19.43 9.66
C THR A 125 10.63 20.09 9.35
N GLU A 126 10.42 20.53 8.11
CA GLU A 126 9.19 21.21 7.69
C GLU A 126 8.43 20.33 6.70
N LEU A 127 7.11 20.43 6.73
CA LEU A 127 6.19 19.74 5.83
C LEU A 127 5.45 20.74 4.97
N LEU A 128 5.04 20.30 3.77
CA LEU A 128 4.03 21.01 3.01
C LEU A 128 2.70 20.95 3.77
N ALA A 129 2.15 22.10 4.07
CA ALA A 129 0.87 22.20 4.77
C ALA A 129 -0.32 22.00 3.84
N ASP A 130 -0.18 22.36 2.55
CA ASP A 130 -1.25 22.26 1.56
C ASP A 130 -0.67 21.95 0.19
N VAL A 131 -1.28 20.98 -0.50
CA VAL A 131 -0.97 20.56 -1.87
C VAL A 131 -2.25 20.44 -2.69
N SER A 132 -3.28 21.26 -2.39
CA SER A 132 -4.61 21.19 -3.01
C SER A 132 -4.82 22.17 -4.16
N SER A 133 -3.87 23.07 -4.44
CA SER A 133 -4.02 24.04 -5.53
C SER A 133 -4.00 23.40 -6.91
N ASP A 134 -4.51 24.11 -7.93
CA ASP A 134 -4.49 23.66 -9.32
C ASP A 134 -3.09 23.37 -9.83
N GLU A 135 -2.06 24.08 -9.34
CA GLU A 135 -0.67 23.80 -9.66
C GLU A 135 -0.22 22.43 -9.12
N TRP A 136 -0.60 22.09 -7.88
CA TRP A 136 -0.31 20.79 -7.32
C TRP A 136 -1.10 19.67 -8.00
N GLU A 137 -2.33 19.95 -8.41
CA GLU A 137 -3.10 18.98 -9.20
C GLU A 137 -2.46 18.72 -10.56
N ALA A 138 -1.95 19.76 -11.24
CA ALA A 138 -1.20 19.57 -12.49
C ALA A 138 0.07 18.72 -12.28
N GLU A 139 0.80 18.92 -11.17
CA GLU A 139 1.96 18.09 -10.82
C GLU A 139 1.56 16.62 -10.57
N ARG A 140 0.46 16.40 -9.86
CA ARG A 140 -0.06 15.06 -9.59
C ARG A 140 -0.45 14.33 -10.88
N VAL A 141 -1.19 15.01 -11.75
CA VAL A 141 -1.61 14.46 -13.06
C VAL A 141 -0.41 14.12 -13.93
N ALA A 142 0.59 14.99 -14.00
CA ALA A 142 1.82 14.75 -14.78
C ALA A 142 2.61 13.55 -14.22
N LEU A 143 2.59 13.34 -12.89
CA LEU A 143 3.22 12.20 -12.24
C LEU A 143 2.46 10.89 -12.57
N GLU A 144 1.13 10.88 -12.41
CA GLU A 144 0.26 9.75 -12.74
C GLU A 144 0.35 9.36 -14.24
N ALA A 145 0.47 10.37 -15.12
CA ALA A 145 0.67 10.18 -16.57
C ALA A 145 2.10 9.76 -16.94
N ARG A 146 3.04 9.70 -15.97
CA ARG A 146 4.48 9.43 -16.20
C ARG A 146 5.16 10.43 -17.11
N GLU A 147 4.68 11.66 -17.14
CA GLU A 147 5.28 12.79 -17.85
C GLU A 147 6.47 13.37 -17.06
N GLN A 148 6.52 13.08 -15.78
CA GLN A 148 7.63 13.40 -14.88
C GLN A 148 7.78 12.29 -13.83
N SER A 149 8.98 12.17 -13.23
CA SER A 149 9.22 11.31 -12.06
C SER A 149 9.02 12.08 -10.75
N LEU A 150 8.90 11.33 -9.63
CA LEU A 150 8.87 11.94 -8.29
C LEU A 150 10.16 12.74 -8.02
N SER A 151 11.31 12.21 -8.42
CA SER A 151 12.60 12.90 -8.24
C SER A 151 12.65 14.24 -8.97
N GLN A 152 12.16 14.31 -10.20
CA GLN A 152 12.07 15.55 -10.99
C GLN A 152 11.10 16.56 -10.36
N LEU A 153 9.94 16.10 -9.88
CA LEU A 153 8.99 16.94 -9.15
C LEU A 153 9.64 17.56 -7.90
N LEU A 154 10.24 16.72 -7.04
CA LEU A 154 10.84 17.16 -5.79
C LEU A 154 12.02 18.13 -6.06
N ALA A 155 12.89 17.80 -7.00
CA ALA A 155 14.02 18.67 -7.36
C ALA A 155 13.56 20.04 -7.89
N ARG A 156 12.59 20.07 -8.80
CA ARG A 156 12.06 21.31 -9.37
C ARG A 156 11.38 22.20 -8.33
N ARG A 157 10.69 21.60 -7.35
CA ARG A 157 10.01 22.31 -6.26
C ARG A 157 10.93 22.60 -5.07
N GLY A 158 12.19 22.14 -5.08
CA GLY A 158 13.15 22.30 -3.97
C GLY A 158 12.71 21.57 -2.72
N LEU A 159 12.16 20.36 -2.88
CA LEU A 159 11.59 19.57 -1.79
C LEU A 159 12.47 18.38 -1.40
N VAL A 160 12.33 17.97 -0.16
CA VAL A 160 12.95 16.79 0.45
C VAL A 160 11.87 15.75 0.71
N LEU A 161 12.08 14.52 0.26
CA LEU A 161 11.24 13.38 0.60
C LEU A 161 11.35 13.09 2.11
N ARG A 162 10.23 12.96 2.80
CA ARG A 162 10.14 12.78 4.25
C ARG A 162 9.89 11.33 4.61
N ALA A 163 10.94 10.50 4.48
CA ALA A 163 10.89 9.09 4.86
C ALA A 163 10.67 8.89 6.37
N ASP A 164 10.98 9.89 7.19
CA ASP A 164 10.71 9.88 8.62
C ASP A 164 9.21 9.88 9.00
N LEU A 165 8.33 10.19 8.05
CA LEU A 165 6.87 10.10 8.23
C LEU A 165 6.34 8.69 8.03
N LEU A 166 7.13 7.81 7.46
CA LEU A 166 6.77 6.42 7.19
C LEU A 166 7.27 5.50 8.32
N ARG A 167 6.53 4.42 8.56
CA ARG A 167 6.96 3.29 9.40
C ARG A 167 6.81 1.98 8.64
N PRO A 168 7.73 1.04 8.74
CA PRO A 168 7.53 -0.29 8.19
C PRO A 168 6.36 -0.96 8.90
N PHE A 169 5.43 -1.55 8.14
CA PHE A 169 4.20 -2.09 8.71
C PHE A 169 4.02 -3.58 8.44
N ALA A 170 3.97 -4.00 7.17
CA ALA A 170 3.77 -5.40 6.79
C ALA A 170 4.41 -5.72 5.44
N HIS A 171 4.49 -7.00 5.10
CA HIS A 171 5.00 -7.47 3.82
C HIS A 171 4.14 -8.64 3.33
N TRP A 172 3.53 -8.48 2.16
CA TRP A 172 2.65 -9.48 1.57
C TRP A 172 3.08 -9.84 0.16
N ILE A 173 3.10 -11.15 -0.14
CA ILE A 173 3.40 -11.67 -1.47
C ILE A 173 2.15 -12.38 -1.99
N THR A 174 1.67 -11.99 -3.17
CA THR A 174 0.50 -12.59 -3.80
C THR A 174 0.74 -14.11 -4.02
N PRO A 175 -0.27 -14.96 -3.76
CA PRO A 175 -0.15 -16.40 -3.96
C PRO A 175 0.33 -16.80 -5.37
N GLU A 176 1.03 -17.94 -5.46
CA GLU A 176 1.66 -18.41 -6.71
C GLU A 176 0.66 -18.77 -7.81
N VAL A 177 -0.56 -19.13 -7.45
CA VAL A 177 -1.62 -19.49 -8.39
C VAL A 177 -2.18 -18.31 -9.16
N GLU A 178 -1.97 -17.09 -8.63
CA GLU A 178 -2.48 -15.87 -9.23
C GLU A 178 -1.71 -15.47 -10.49
N PRO A 179 -2.40 -15.06 -11.57
CA PRO A 179 -1.75 -14.69 -12.83
C PRO A 179 -1.00 -13.36 -12.74
N LYS A 180 -1.38 -12.47 -11.82
CA LYS A 180 -0.75 -11.18 -11.55
C LYS A 180 -0.34 -11.14 -10.09
N ARG A 181 0.97 -11.02 -9.85
CA ARG A 181 1.52 -11.11 -8.50
C ARG A 181 2.29 -9.87 -8.13
N PHE A 182 2.17 -9.51 -6.86
CA PHE A 182 2.89 -8.41 -6.25
C PHE A 182 3.65 -8.88 -5.01
N ASP A 183 4.79 -8.29 -4.79
CA ASP A 183 5.63 -8.38 -3.60
C ASP A 183 5.55 -7.01 -2.92
N THR A 184 4.55 -6.85 -2.04
CA THR A 184 4.11 -5.54 -1.54
C THR A 184 4.62 -5.28 -0.13
N ARG A 185 5.34 -4.16 0.06
CA ARG A 185 5.68 -3.61 1.37
C ARG A 185 4.62 -2.59 1.77
N PHE A 186 4.12 -2.76 2.98
CA PHE A 186 3.14 -1.84 3.58
C PHE A 186 3.86 -0.90 4.53
N PHE A 187 3.55 0.36 4.39
CA PHE A 187 4.01 1.44 5.23
C PHE A 187 2.83 1.98 6.05
N LEU A 188 3.10 2.46 7.25
CA LEU A 188 2.14 3.20 8.06
C LEU A 188 2.55 4.66 8.07
N ALA A 189 1.59 5.57 7.87
CA ALA A 189 1.82 7.00 7.92
C ALA A 189 0.62 7.73 8.52
N GLN A 190 0.89 8.88 9.15
CA GLN A 190 -0.15 9.82 9.53
C GLN A 190 -0.36 10.85 8.43
N LEU A 191 -1.62 11.21 8.18
CA LEU A 191 -1.97 12.34 7.31
C LEU A 191 -1.29 13.61 7.83
N PRO A 192 -0.44 14.30 7.01
CA PRO A 192 0.19 15.54 7.44
C PRO A 192 -0.85 16.61 7.79
N ALA A 193 -0.55 17.37 8.85
CA ALA A 193 -1.41 18.46 9.26
C ALA A 193 -1.58 19.50 8.14
N GLY A 194 -2.83 19.86 7.84
CA GLY A 194 -3.19 20.79 6.77
C GLY A 194 -3.45 20.15 5.42
N GLN A 195 -2.92 18.95 5.15
CA GLN A 195 -3.23 18.20 3.93
C GLN A 195 -4.55 17.44 4.06
N VAL A 196 -5.23 17.24 2.95
CA VAL A 196 -6.50 16.50 2.86
C VAL A 196 -6.43 15.50 1.72
N CYS A 197 -6.97 14.28 1.96
CA CYS A 197 -7.18 13.34 0.87
C CYS A 197 -8.28 13.85 -0.04
N ARG A 198 -8.03 13.84 -1.35
CA ARG A 198 -8.93 14.35 -2.36
C ARG A 198 -9.48 13.22 -3.23
N ASP A 199 -10.62 13.47 -3.86
CA ASP A 199 -11.07 12.65 -4.99
C ASP A 199 -10.30 13.09 -6.24
N VAL A 200 -9.35 12.28 -6.64
CA VAL A 200 -8.47 12.55 -7.77
C VAL A 200 -8.88 11.81 -9.05
N GLY A 201 -10.02 11.11 -9.04
CA GLY A 201 -10.45 10.27 -10.18
C GLY A 201 -9.64 8.97 -10.26
N GLY A 202 -9.44 8.47 -11.48
CA GLY A 202 -8.56 7.32 -11.75
C GLY A 202 -9.17 5.95 -11.43
N GLU A 203 -8.39 5.09 -10.81
CA GLU A 203 -8.69 3.66 -10.60
C GLU A 203 -9.68 3.38 -9.46
N ALA A 204 -10.10 4.39 -8.69
CA ALA A 204 -11.01 4.23 -7.55
C ALA A 204 -12.35 4.94 -7.78
N ASP A 205 -13.46 4.28 -7.44
CA ASP A 205 -14.82 4.80 -7.54
C ASP A 205 -15.43 5.21 -6.18
N VAL A 206 -14.83 4.81 -5.07
CA VAL A 206 -15.19 5.22 -3.70
C VAL A 206 -13.93 5.49 -2.90
N ARG A 207 -13.98 6.53 -2.09
CA ARG A 207 -12.93 6.92 -1.15
C ARG A 207 -13.57 7.17 0.20
N LEU A 208 -12.97 6.62 1.25
CA LEU A 208 -13.55 6.77 2.58
C LEU A 208 -12.49 6.69 3.68
N TRP A 209 -12.77 7.39 4.75
CA TRP A 209 -12.15 7.18 6.04
C TRP A 209 -12.98 6.21 6.87
N VAL A 210 -12.35 5.24 7.48
CA VAL A 210 -13.01 4.22 8.29
C VAL A 210 -12.20 3.91 9.54
N ARG A 211 -12.88 3.81 10.67
CA ARG A 211 -12.23 3.24 11.85
C ARG A 211 -11.93 1.76 11.60
N PRO A 212 -10.74 1.27 11.94
CA PRO A 212 -10.36 -0.12 11.71
C PRO A 212 -11.39 -1.13 12.20
N GLN A 213 -11.95 -0.94 13.40
CA GLN A 213 -12.97 -1.82 13.97
C GLN A 213 -14.31 -1.82 13.23
N ASP A 214 -14.65 -0.71 12.55
CA ASP A 214 -15.95 -0.57 11.87
C ASP A 214 -15.94 -1.11 10.43
N ALA A 215 -14.78 -1.38 9.88
CA ALA A 215 -14.66 -1.79 8.48
C ALA A 215 -15.44 -3.08 8.16
N ARG A 216 -15.45 -4.03 9.10
CA ARG A 216 -16.21 -5.28 8.99
C ARG A 216 -17.71 -5.02 9.08
N ASP A 217 -18.15 -4.20 10.03
CA ASP A 217 -19.58 -3.92 10.29
C ASP A 217 -20.22 -3.12 9.16
N ARG A 218 -19.41 -2.33 8.42
CA ARG A 218 -19.85 -1.61 7.23
C ARG A 218 -20.00 -2.49 5.98
N GLY A 219 -19.70 -3.79 6.08
CA GLY A 219 -19.81 -4.74 4.96
C GLY A 219 -18.84 -4.44 3.81
N LEU A 220 -17.68 -3.84 4.10
CA LEU A 220 -16.66 -3.55 3.09
C LEU A 220 -16.04 -4.84 2.58
N THR A 221 -15.99 -5.00 1.25
CA THR A 221 -15.22 -6.09 0.63
C THR A 221 -13.75 -5.70 0.68
N LEU A 222 -12.98 -6.38 1.51
CA LEU A 222 -11.57 -6.08 1.77
C LEU A 222 -10.66 -7.13 1.13
N MET A 223 -9.52 -6.70 0.59
CA MET A 223 -8.45 -7.65 0.29
C MET A 223 -7.88 -8.24 1.59
N PRO A 224 -7.37 -9.49 1.55
CA PRO A 224 -6.81 -10.13 2.75
C PRO A 224 -5.74 -9.26 3.47
N PRO A 225 -4.76 -8.65 2.80
CA PRO A 225 -3.81 -7.76 3.45
C PRO A 225 -4.47 -6.53 4.11
N THR A 226 -5.49 -5.97 3.46
CA THR A 226 -6.24 -4.81 4.00
C THR A 226 -7.01 -5.20 5.26
N HIS A 227 -7.66 -6.36 5.23
CA HIS A 227 -8.37 -6.90 6.39
C HIS A 227 -7.45 -7.12 7.60
N GLU A 228 -6.30 -7.77 7.37
CA GLU A 228 -5.30 -8.02 8.42
C GLU A 228 -4.74 -6.72 8.99
N ALA A 229 -4.41 -5.76 8.14
CA ALA A 229 -3.92 -4.45 8.56
C ALA A 229 -4.94 -3.71 9.44
N LEU A 230 -6.20 -3.68 9.03
CA LEU A 230 -7.27 -3.06 9.83
C LEU A 230 -7.51 -3.81 11.14
N THR A 231 -7.39 -5.15 11.15
CA THR A 231 -7.51 -5.96 12.37
C THR A 231 -6.39 -5.63 13.37
N ASP A 232 -5.14 -5.51 12.90
CA ASP A 232 -4.00 -5.09 13.74
C ASP A 232 -4.21 -3.68 14.31
N LEU A 233 -4.69 -2.75 13.47
CA LEU A 233 -4.90 -1.35 13.85
C LEU A 233 -6.10 -1.13 14.78
N ALA A 234 -7.07 -2.03 14.81
CA ALA A 234 -8.25 -1.92 15.66
C ALA A 234 -7.93 -1.90 17.18
N GLY A 235 -6.74 -2.35 17.57
CA GLY A 235 -6.28 -2.35 18.96
C GLY A 235 -5.71 -1.02 19.47
N PHE A 236 -5.51 -0.01 18.60
CA PHE A 236 -4.90 1.26 18.97
C PHE A 236 -5.94 2.34 19.27
N SER A 237 -5.69 3.13 20.31
CA SER A 237 -6.56 4.25 20.72
C SER A 237 -6.35 5.53 19.92
N ASP A 238 -5.15 5.69 19.35
CA ASP A 238 -4.71 6.88 18.63
C ASP A 238 -3.63 6.54 17.59
N VAL A 239 -3.38 7.46 16.66
CA VAL A 239 -2.40 7.28 15.58
C VAL A 239 -0.98 7.22 16.13
N ALA A 240 -0.67 8.02 17.16
CA ALA A 240 0.67 8.08 17.73
C ALA A 240 1.09 6.72 18.32
N SER A 241 0.20 6.05 19.05
CA SER A 241 0.44 4.71 19.60
C SER A 241 0.65 3.66 18.50
N ALA A 242 -0.10 3.73 17.39
CA ALA A 242 0.08 2.83 16.26
C ALA A 242 1.44 3.02 15.55
N LEU A 243 1.89 4.29 15.41
CA LEU A 243 3.18 4.64 14.80
C LEU A 243 4.38 4.34 15.69
N ALA A 244 4.19 4.31 17.02
CA ALA A 244 5.27 4.06 17.99
C ALA A 244 5.69 2.59 18.06
N VAL A 245 4.89 1.65 17.56
CA VAL A 245 5.22 0.22 17.62
C VAL A 245 6.35 -0.11 16.67
N GLU A 246 7.44 -0.63 17.21
CA GLU A 246 8.50 -1.25 16.42
C GLU A 246 8.04 -2.62 15.91
N ARG A 247 7.99 -2.78 14.59
CA ARG A 247 7.53 -4.01 13.94
C ARG A 247 8.68 -4.76 13.29
N THR A 248 8.74 -6.06 13.52
CA THR A 248 9.55 -6.96 12.71
C THR A 248 8.73 -7.37 11.51
N VAL A 249 9.07 -6.84 10.34
CA VAL A 249 8.36 -7.15 9.10
C VAL A 249 8.84 -8.50 8.56
N VAL A 250 7.91 -9.48 8.53
CA VAL A 250 8.14 -10.80 7.98
C VAL A 250 7.24 -10.99 6.77
N PRO A 251 7.76 -11.53 5.64
CA PRO A 251 6.93 -11.81 4.48
C PRO A 251 5.80 -12.79 4.80
N VAL A 252 4.58 -12.43 4.43
CA VAL A 252 3.41 -13.32 4.42
C VAL A 252 3.15 -13.71 2.97
N ALA A 253 3.34 -14.99 2.65
CA ALA A 253 3.13 -15.55 1.32
C ALA A 253 2.06 -16.66 1.36
N PRO A 254 0.78 -16.30 1.40
CA PRO A 254 -0.30 -17.28 1.52
C PRO A 254 -0.31 -18.24 0.33
N ARG A 255 -0.84 -19.44 0.54
CA ARG A 255 -0.95 -20.47 -0.48
C ARG A 255 -2.38 -20.96 -0.60
N PHE A 256 -2.76 -21.30 -1.82
CA PHE A 256 -3.94 -22.13 -2.05
C PHE A 256 -3.50 -23.57 -2.23
N VAL A 257 -4.10 -24.47 -1.48
CA VAL A 257 -3.76 -25.91 -1.49
C VAL A 257 -4.98 -26.75 -1.84
N VAL A 258 -4.77 -27.84 -2.57
CA VAL A 258 -5.79 -28.86 -2.79
C VAL A 258 -5.67 -29.90 -1.69
N ARG A 259 -6.69 -30.05 -0.84
CA ARG A 259 -6.73 -31.03 0.23
C ARG A 259 -7.00 -32.44 -0.29
N ASN A 260 -6.79 -33.44 0.55
CA ASN A 260 -6.99 -34.87 0.20
C ASN A 260 -8.46 -35.17 -0.17
N ASP A 261 -9.43 -34.41 0.32
CA ASP A 261 -10.86 -34.51 -0.03
C ASP A 261 -11.21 -33.77 -1.33
N GLY A 262 -10.21 -33.20 -2.02
CA GLY A 262 -10.38 -32.45 -3.25
C GLY A 262 -10.84 -31.00 -3.06
N THR A 263 -11.04 -30.51 -1.85
CA THR A 263 -11.38 -29.11 -1.58
C THR A 263 -10.15 -28.21 -1.70
N VAL A 264 -10.33 -26.98 -2.18
CA VAL A 264 -9.29 -25.94 -2.16
C VAL A 264 -9.37 -25.17 -0.86
N ALA A 265 -8.23 -24.92 -0.25
CA ALA A 265 -8.13 -24.15 0.98
C ALA A 265 -7.05 -23.05 0.86
N PHE A 266 -7.30 -21.95 1.55
CA PHE A 266 -6.32 -20.88 1.76
C PHE A 266 -5.53 -21.17 3.03
N GLU A 267 -4.21 -21.14 2.92
CA GLU A 267 -3.30 -21.32 4.05
C GLU A 267 -2.36 -20.13 4.15
N ARG A 268 -2.27 -19.56 5.35
CA ARG A 268 -1.29 -18.53 5.69
C ARG A 268 0.03 -19.20 6.03
N SER A 269 1.09 -18.85 5.34
CA SER A 269 2.47 -19.29 5.65
C SER A 269 3.06 -18.44 6.77
#